data_ab286770aa58a51a2107617c7354373a
#
_entry.id   ab286770aa58a51a2107617c7354373a
#
_cell.length_a   1.000
_cell.length_b   1.000
_cell.length_c   1.000
_cell.angle_alpha   90.00
_cell.angle_beta   90.00
_cell.angle_gamma   90.00
#
_symmetry.space_group_name_H-M   'P 1'
#
loop_
_entity.id
_entity.type
_entity.pdbx_description
1 polymer ?
#
loop_
_entity_poly.entity_id
_entity_poly.type
_entity_poly.pdbx_seq_one_letter_code
_entity_poly.pdbx_strand_id
1 'polypeptide(L)'
;MAEHDAVVVGAGLLGLSTAYYIKKMNPEKRILVVDKMGAAGQGNTAKSAAMFRSFFYSQTNLALVDTTIECFKHVQKDLGVDLKLKWVGYLWLFSNEDYRWAEPVLKVMAERGLEYKVYDAHELSEKLKLRTHVTKDEDSKLMGLADVDVGILVPKAGSIDIDSLVNFYESEFKRLGGEIRYNTKVESIIAEPREPLGIPGEPYFWQDSTASGVKTNRGVIKAKKTIVAAGAWTAALLDSVGVDVHIKPKKRQLFSVRAETDALRELLWAKGFNPEGCMPFTILPKPRVYLKPALEENAFWFSYGDEFPRAFKLEDEPQPEENYYQYGIYQVAIKYFPQFAGSQPFTSWAGQYAMNTLDGQPVIFEENDLLVVGGASGSGNMKADAIGRIAASLYAGEEYAVLYGDKKFKVSDLSITQRRVEPEKLII
;
A
#
# COMPACT_ATOMS: atom_id res chain seq x y z
N MET A 1 -15.73 -28.05 19.12
CA MET A 1 -16.27 -27.54 17.83
C MET A 1 -15.72 -26.15 17.61
N ALA A 2 -15.37 -25.77 16.37
CA ALA A 2 -14.91 -24.43 16.06
C ALA A 2 -16.01 -23.40 16.36
N GLU A 3 -15.65 -22.32 17.06
CA GLU A 3 -16.58 -21.25 17.43
C GLU A 3 -16.92 -20.35 16.21
N HIS A 4 -15.97 -20.19 15.28
CA HIS A 4 -16.11 -19.38 14.07
C HIS A 4 -15.82 -20.20 12.80
N ASP A 5 -16.43 -19.81 11.69
CA ASP A 5 -16.11 -20.41 10.38
C ASP A 5 -14.76 -19.87 9.86
N ALA A 6 -14.43 -18.60 10.15
CA ALA A 6 -13.11 -18.06 9.92
C ALA A 6 -12.71 -17.02 10.98
N VAL A 7 -11.41 -16.97 11.28
CA VAL A 7 -10.78 -15.87 12.01
C VAL A 7 -9.82 -15.13 11.08
N VAL A 8 -9.96 -13.80 10.97
CA VAL A 8 -9.07 -12.91 10.20
C VAL A 8 -8.17 -12.17 11.18
N VAL A 9 -6.87 -12.35 11.02
CA VAL A 9 -5.83 -11.70 11.85
C VAL A 9 -5.38 -10.41 11.16
N GLY A 10 -5.78 -9.28 11.74
CA GLY A 10 -5.48 -7.93 11.25
C GLY A 10 -6.72 -7.19 10.75
N ALA A 11 -7.06 -6.07 11.40
CA ALA A 11 -8.09 -5.11 11.00
C ALA A 11 -7.49 -3.92 10.23
N GLY A 12 -6.40 -4.13 9.52
CA GLY A 12 -5.91 -3.22 8.50
C GLY A 12 -6.78 -3.28 7.24
N LEU A 13 -6.52 -2.41 6.27
CA LEU A 13 -7.35 -2.30 5.07
C LEU A 13 -7.50 -3.62 4.31
N LEU A 14 -6.43 -4.41 4.16
CA LEU A 14 -6.49 -5.71 3.45
C LEU A 14 -7.29 -6.75 4.23
N GLY A 15 -7.15 -6.79 5.57
CA GLY A 15 -7.92 -7.72 6.40
C GLY A 15 -9.40 -7.39 6.41
N LEU A 16 -9.76 -6.11 6.52
CA LEU A 16 -11.16 -5.66 6.52
C LEU A 16 -11.83 -5.87 5.16
N SER A 17 -11.15 -5.55 4.04
CA SER A 17 -11.70 -5.81 2.71
C SER A 17 -11.89 -7.31 2.47
N THR A 18 -10.93 -8.15 2.89
CA THR A 18 -11.04 -9.61 2.83
C THR A 18 -12.24 -10.11 3.64
N ALA A 19 -12.34 -9.70 4.91
CA ALA A 19 -13.43 -10.08 5.80
C ALA A 19 -14.81 -9.66 5.25
N TYR A 20 -14.89 -8.43 4.73
CA TYR A 20 -16.11 -7.90 4.11
C TYR A 20 -16.56 -8.75 2.93
N TYR A 21 -15.66 -9.05 1.99
CA TYR A 21 -16.02 -9.84 0.80
C TYR A 21 -16.33 -11.31 1.14
N ILE A 22 -15.60 -11.92 2.07
CA ILE A 22 -15.95 -13.26 2.57
C ILE A 22 -17.37 -13.26 3.16
N LYS A 23 -17.67 -12.30 4.01
CA LYS A 23 -18.99 -12.19 4.66
C LYS A 23 -20.10 -11.88 3.66
N LYS A 24 -19.82 -11.04 2.66
CA LYS A 24 -20.75 -10.69 1.59
C LYS A 24 -21.10 -11.90 0.71
N MET A 25 -20.12 -12.74 0.39
CA MET A 25 -20.32 -13.96 -0.40
C MET A 25 -20.93 -15.11 0.42
N ASN A 26 -20.75 -15.09 1.75
CA ASN A 26 -21.18 -16.15 2.67
C ASN A 26 -21.91 -15.54 3.89
N PRO A 27 -23.14 -15.01 3.72
CA PRO A 27 -23.85 -14.29 4.79
C PRO A 27 -24.11 -15.12 6.06
N GLU A 28 -24.19 -16.44 5.94
CA GLU A 28 -24.47 -17.36 7.04
C GLU A 28 -23.22 -17.68 7.89
N LYS A 29 -22.02 -17.44 7.35
CA LYS A 29 -20.76 -17.74 8.03
C LYS A 29 -20.47 -16.80 9.19
N ARG A 30 -19.95 -17.33 10.28
CA ARG A 30 -19.47 -16.56 11.43
C ARG A 30 -18.01 -16.16 11.21
N ILE A 31 -17.78 -14.92 10.81
CA ILE A 31 -16.47 -14.38 10.53
C ILE A 31 -16.07 -13.44 11.66
N LEU A 32 -14.92 -13.70 12.29
CA LEU A 32 -14.34 -12.84 13.33
C LEU A 32 -13.05 -12.21 12.81
N VAL A 33 -12.93 -10.88 12.94
CA VAL A 33 -11.67 -10.16 12.76
C VAL A 33 -11.05 -9.87 14.13
N VAL A 34 -9.75 -10.08 14.29
CA VAL A 34 -9.00 -9.73 15.50
C VAL A 34 -7.84 -8.80 15.17
N ASP A 35 -7.61 -7.81 16.03
CA ASP A 35 -6.48 -6.89 15.87
C ASP A 35 -5.85 -6.53 17.21
N LYS A 36 -4.54 -6.38 17.24
CA LYS A 36 -3.78 -5.97 18.43
C LYS A 36 -4.03 -4.52 18.82
N MET A 37 -4.42 -3.67 17.87
CA MET A 37 -4.71 -2.25 18.06
C MET A 37 -6.10 -2.01 18.65
N GLY A 38 -6.35 -0.79 19.12
CA GLY A 38 -7.63 -0.39 19.73
C GLY A 38 -8.74 -0.07 18.74
N ALA A 39 -8.41 0.09 17.45
CA ALA A 39 -9.37 0.37 16.38
C ALA A 39 -8.84 -0.12 15.03
N ALA A 40 -9.73 -0.13 14.04
CA ALA A 40 -9.40 -0.47 12.65
C ALA A 40 -8.35 0.47 12.05
N GLY A 41 -7.50 -0.07 11.17
CA GLY A 41 -6.56 0.71 10.37
C GLY A 41 -5.37 1.31 11.13
N GLN A 42 -5.30 1.23 12.45
CA GLN A 42 -4.26 1.89 13.28
C GLN A 42 -2.83 1.38 13.08
N GLY A 43 -2.65 0.28 12.37
CA GLY A 43 -1.33 -0.24 11.99
C GLY A 43 -0.70 0.58 10.86
N ASN A 44 -0.05 -0.12 9.92
CA ASN A 44 0.60 0.52 8.77
C ASN A 44 -0.38 1.19 7.78
N THR A 45 -1.66 0.86 7.82
CA THR A 45 -2.71 1.50 7.01
C THR A 45 -2.77 3.00 7.31
N ALA A 46 -2.87 3.41 8.57
CA ALA A 46 -2.90 4.83 8.98
C ALA A 46 -1.57 5.57 8.72
N LYS A 47 -0.48 4.84 8.47
CA LYS A 47 0.84 5.43 8.16
C LYS A 47 1.07 5.65 6.67
N SER A 48 0.08 5.36 5.83
CA SER A 48 0.15 5.47 4.38
C SER A 48 0.20 6.94 3.93
N ALA A 49 0.86 7.20 2.79
CA ALA A 49 0.69 8.46 2.07
C ALA A 49 -0.70 8.59 1.41
N ALA A 50 -1.51 7.53 1.44
CA ALA A 50 -2.88 7.49 0.92
C ALA A 50 -3.01 7.94 -0.55
N MET A 51 -2.02 7.58 -1.36
CA MET A 51 -2.01 7.87 -2.79
C MET A 51 -2.48 6.66 -3.59
N PHE A 52 -3.06 6.91 -4.77
CA PHE A 52 -3.38 5.88 -5.77
C PHE A 52 -2.96 6.36 -7.16
N ARG A 53 -2.68 5.39 -8.05
CA ARG A 53 -2.42 5.66 -9.48
C ARG A 53 -2.85 4.49 -10.35
N SER A 54 -3.49 4.77 -11.47
CA SER A 54 -3.79 3.80 -12.53
C SER A 54 -2.72 3.93 -13.63
N PHE A 55 -1.47 3.62 -13.26
CA PHE A 55 -0.32 3.73 -14.15
C PHE A 55 0.78 2.75 -13.74
N PHE A 56 0.74 1.55 -14.30
CA PHE A 56 1.67 0.45 -14.07
C PHE A 56 2.01 -0.22 -15.39
N TYR A 57 3.27 -0.63 -15.56
CA TYR A 57 3.66 -1.46 -16.70
C TYR A 57 3.06 -2.87 -16.59
N SER A 58 3.13 -3.43 -15.39
CA SER A 58 2.55 -4.74 -15.07
C SER A 58 1.03 -4.75 -15.25
N GLN A 59 0.54 -5.58 -16.17
CA GLN A 59 -0.89 -5.78 -16.38
C GLN A 59 -1.57 -6.38 -15.13
N THR A 60 -0.83 -7.19 -14.36
CA THR A 60 -1.32 -7.70 -13.08
C THR A 60 -1.59 -6.56 -12.11
N ASN A 61 -0.61 -5.67 -11.89
CA ASN A 61 -0.79 -4.49 -11.04
C ASN A 61 -1.93 -3.59 -11.56
N LEU A 62 -1.95 -3.35 -12.87
CA LEU A 62 -2.93 -2.48 -13.50
C LEU A 62 -4.35 -3.01 -13.30
N ALA A 63 -4.58 -4.32 -13.49
CA ALA A 63 -5.89 -4.93 -13.29
C ALA A 63 -6.40 -4.77 -11.84
N LEU A 64 -5.52 -4.97 -10.85
CA LEU A 64 -5.86 -4.81 -9.43
C LEU A 64 -6.19 -3.35 -9.09
N VAL A 65 -5.40 -2.42 -9.62
CA VAL A 65 -5.56 -1.00 -9.29
C VAL A 65 -6.76 -0.39 -10.00
N ASP A 66 -6.91 -0.61 -11.31
CA ASP A 66 -8.02 -0.04 -12.09
C ASP A 66 -9.38 -0.42 -11.51
N THR A 67 -9.55 -1.71 -11.22
CA THR A 67 -10.81 -2.21 -10.66
C THR A 67 -11.06 -1.66 -9.26
N THR A 68 -10.01 -1.51 -8.44
CA THR A 68 -10.12 -0.91 -7.11
C THR A 68 -10.48 0.58 -7.19
N ILE A 69 -9.85 1.36 -8.08
CA ILE A 69 -10.15 2.79 -8.24
C ILE A 69 -11.60 2.99 -8.73
N GLU A 70 -12.05 2.17 -9.69
CA GLU A 70 -13.44 2.24 -10.15
C GLU A 70 -14.44 1.88 -9.02
N CYS A 71 -14.09 0.91 -8.16
CA CYS A 71 -14.87 0.63 -6.96
C CYS A 71 -14.91 1.85 -6.00
N PHE A 72 -13.78 2.53 -5.77
CA PHE A 72 -13.74 3.73 -4.94
C PHE A 72 -14.61 4.87 -5.49
N LYS A 73 -14.61 5.06 -6.81
CA LYS A 73 -15.52 6.01 -7.46
C LYS A 73 -16.99 5.64 -7.21
N HIS A 74 -17.33 4.36 -7.32
CA HIS A 74 -18.67 3.86 -7.04
C HIS A 74 -19.04 4.12 -5.56
N VAL A 75 -18.17 3.80 -4.62
CA VAL A 75 -18.39 4.03 -3.19
C VAL A 75 -18.65 5.51 -2.93
N GLN A 76 -17.86 6.41 -3.52
CA GLN A 76 -18.05 7.84 -3.31
C GLN A 76 -19.30 8.40 -4.01
N LYS A 77 -19.55 8.03 -5.28
CA LYS A 77 -20.60 8.64 -6.09
C LYS A 77 -21.96 7.98 -5.89
N ASP A 78 -21.99 6.64 -5.88
CA ASP A 78 -23.23 5.89 -5.95
C ASP A 78 -23.69 5.43 -4.55
N LEU A 79 -22.76 5.13 -3.64
CA LEU A 79 -23.09 4.78 -2.26
C LEU A 79 -23.10 5.99 -1.31
N GLY A 80 -22.64 7.16 -1.76
CA GLY A 80 -22.65 8.39 -0.97
C GLY A 80 -21.65 8.44 0.18
N VAL A 81 -20.64 7.57 0.19
CA VAL A 81 -19.58 7.57 1.21
C VAL A 81 -18.44 8.44 0.74
N ASP A 82 -18.21 9.58 1.38
CA ASP A 82 -17.13 10.50 1.01
C ASP A 82 -15.75 9.93 1.36
N LEU A 83 -15.08 9.39 0.36
CA LEU A 83 -13.70 8.91 0.44
C LEU A 83 -12.67 10.01 0.20
N LYS A 84 -13.11 11.26 -0.01
CA LYS A 84 -12.28 12.42 -0.36
C LYS A 84 -11.30 12.13 -1.49
N LEU A 85 -11.79 11.46 -2.55
CA LEU A 85 -11.01 11.22 -3.75
C LEU A 85 -10.65 12.55 -4.41
N LYS A 86 -9.33 12.80 -4.55
CA LYS A 86 -8.78 13.98 -5.22
C LYS A 86 -7.85 13.56 -6.34
N TRP A 87 -8.05 14.11 -7.53
CA TRP A 87 -7.30 13.74 -8.74
C TRP A 87 -6.11 14.68 -8.93
N VAL A 88 -5.18 14.64 -7.97
CA VAL A 88 -3.99 15.53 -7.97
C VAL A 88 -2.94 15.16 -9.02
N GLY A 89 -3.01 13.95 -9.59
CA GLY A 89 -2.03 13.46 -10.55
C GLY A 89 -0.69 13.07 -9.91
N TYR A 90 0.15 12.37 -10.69
CA TYR A 90 1.55 12.06 -10.36
C TYR A 90 2.45 12.72 -11.39
N LEU A 91 3.48 13.43 -10.96
CA LEU A 91 4.49 14.05 -11.78
C LEU A 91 5.85 13.43 -11.47
N TRP A 92 6.39 12.69 -12.40
CA TRP A 92 7.77 12.19 -12.33
C TRP A 92 8.70 13.14 -13.06
N LEU A 93 9.76 13.56 -12.38
CA LEU A 93 10.79 14.43 -12.92
C LEU A 93 12.02 13.59 -13.27
N PHE A 94 12.49 13.71 -14.48
CA PHE A 94 13.60 12.92 -15.02
C PHE A 94 14.72 13.82 -15.51
N SER A 95 15.96 13.34 -15.36
CA SER A 95 17.08 13.78 -16.19
C SER A 95 16.95 13.18 -17.59
N ASN A 96 17.66 13.72 -18.56
CA ASN A 96 17.73 13.14 -19.90
C ASN A 96 18.23 11.67 -19.89
N GLU A 97 19.13 11.33 -18.98
CA GLU A 97 19.64 9.97 -18.83
C GLU A 97 18.56 9.03 -18.33
N ASP A 98 17.89 9.38 -17.23
CA ASP A 98 16.82 8.55 -16.66
C ASP A 98 15.61 8.47 -17.62
N TYR A 99 15.30 9.54 -18.33
CA TYR A 99 14.22 9.55 -19.31
C TYR A 99 14.46 8.60 -20.50
N ARG A 100 15.67 8.56 -21.03
CA ARG A 100 16.05 7.61 -22.12
C ARG A 100 15.82 6.15 -21.70
N TRP A 101 16.00 5.84 -20.44
CA TRP A 101 15.69 4.51 -19.91
C TRP A 101 14.18 4.30 -19.77
N ALA A 102 13.44 5.30 -19.31
CA ALA A 102 12.00 5.20 -19.08
C ALA A 102 11.18 5.26 -20.38
N GLU A 103 11.62 6.02 -21.40
CA GLU A 103 10.88 6.30 -22.63
C GLU A 103 10.38 5.04 -23.36
N PRO A 104 11.18 3.98 -23.55
CA PRO A 104 10.71 2.74 -24.20
C PRO A 104 9.57 2.07 -23.44
N VAL A 105 9.65 2.09 -22.09
CA VAL A 105 8.61 1.54 -21.21
C VAL A 105 7.34 2.38 -21.30
N LEU A 106 7.46 3.70 -21.27
CA LEU A 106 6.34 4.64 -21.39
C LEU A 106 5.62 4.49 -22.73
N LYS A 107 6.37 4.28 -23.85
CA LYS A 107 5.78 4.02 -25.18
C LYS A 107 4.91 2.77 -25.18
N VAL A 108 5.41 1.65 -24.63
CA VAL A 108 4.61 0.42 -24.50
C VAL A 108 3.37 0.66 -23.64
N MET A 109 3.49 1.43 -22.55
CA MET A 109 2.36 1.77 -21.70
C MET A 109 1.32 2.62 -22.45
N ALA A 110 1.75 3.59 -23.26
CA ALA A 110 0.85 4.38 -24.12
C ALA A 110 0.13 3.53 -25.17
N GLU A 111 0.83 2.58 -25.81
CA GLU A 111 0.22 1.61 -26.74
C GLU A 111 -0.84 0.73 -26.05
N ARG A 112 -0.71 0.49 -24.75
CA ARG A 112 -1.70 -0.19 -23.90
C ARG A 112 -2.83 0.74 -23.43
N GLY A 113 -2.89 1.99 -23.88
CA GLY A 113 -3.94 2.96 -23.56
C GLY A 113 -3.73 3.74 -22.26
N LEU A 114 -2.54 3.71 -21.66
CA LEU A 114 -2.22 4.48 -20.47
C LEU A 114 -1.82 5.91 -20.86
N GLU A 115 -2.57 6.88 -20.36
CA GLU A 115 -2.39 8.29 -20.69
C GLU A 115 -1.36 8.95 -19.80
N TYR A 116 -0.45 9.73 -20.38
CA TYR A 116 0.43 10.65 -19.68
C TYR A 116 0.69 11.90 -20.52
N LYS A 117 1.13 12.97 -19.86
CA LYS A 117 1.54 14.23 -20.52
C LYS A 117 3.02 14.47 -20.26
N VAL A 118 3.71 14.97 -21.27
CA VAL A 118 5.11 15.32 -21.20
C VAL A 118 5.23 16.83 -21.04
N TYR A 119 6.06 17.27 -20.09
CA TYR A 119 6.44 18.66 -19.85
C TYR A 119 7.94 18.81 -20.04
N ASP A 120 8.37 19.89 -20.66
CA ASP A 120 9.78 20.25 -20.73
C ASP A 120 10.24 21.02 -19.48
N ALA A 121 11.54 21.21 -19.37
CA ALA A 121 12.16 21.89 -18.23
C ALA A 121 11.68 23.34 -18.04
N HIS A 122 11.39 24.05 -19.14
CA HIS A 122 10.92 25.44 -19.11
C HIS A 122 9.49 25.52 -18.54
N GLU A 123 8.58 24.69 -19.06
CA GLU A 123 7.20 24.60 -18.57
C GLU A 123 7.14 24.25 -17.06
N LEU A 124 7.99 23.31 -16.64
CA LEU A 124 8.09 22.92 -15.22
C LEU A 124 8.60 24.07 -14.35
N SER A 125 9.63 24.77 -14.83
CA SER A 125 10.19 25.92 -14.11
C SER A 125 9.17 27.05 -14.00
N GLU A 126 8.41 27.36 -15.03
CA GLU A 126 7.39 28.39 -15.00
C GLU A 126 6.23 28.05 -14.06
N LYS A 127 5.72 26.81 -14.14
CA LYS A 127 4.51 26.38 -13.39
C LYS A 127 4.79 26.11 -11.91
N LEU A 128 5.94 25.53 -11.57
CA LEU A 128 6.29 25.10 -10.21
C LEU A 128 7.36 25.96 -9.55
N LYS A 129 7.92 26.93 -10.27
CA LYS A 129 9.11 27.69 -9.82
C LYS A 129 10.25 26.75 -9.41
N LEU A 130 10.34 25.61 -10.11
CA LEU A 130 11.31 24.56 -9.91
C LEU A 130 12.66 25.00 -10.48
N ARG A 131 13.75 24.73 -9.77
CA ARG A 131 15.10 24.80 -10.34
C ARG A 131 15.37 23.54 -11.14
N THR A 132 15.54 23.69 -12.45
CA THR A 132 15.79 22.57 -13.36
C THR A 132 17.28 22.25 -13.51
N HIS A 133 18.16 23.24 -13.33
CA HIS A 133 19.61 23.09 -13.42
C HIS A 133 20.26 23.15 -12.04
N VAL A 134 20.34 22.00 -11.36
CA VAL A 134 20.91 21.89 -10.00
C VAL A 134 22.37 21.44 -10.01
N THR A 135 22.84 20.82 -11.09
CA THR A 135 24.22 20.26 -11.17
C THR A 135 25.31 21.30 -11.26
N LYS A 136 24.97 22.60 -11.38
CA LYS A 136 25.93 23.69 -11.32
C LYS A 136 26.45 23.96 -9.89
N ASP A 137 25.70 23.54 -8.89
CA ASP A 137 26.01 23.66 -7.48
C ASP A 137 26.90 22.50 -7.00
N GLU A 138 27.96 22.78 -6.27
CA GLU A 138 28.90 21.75 -5.81
C GLU A 138 28.29 20.75 -4.82
N ASP A 139 27.43 21.23 -3.91
CA ASP A 139 26.73 20.35 -2.99
C ASP A 139 25.80 19.39 -3.74
N SER A 140 25.12 19.88 -4.77
CA SER A 140 24.26 19.05 -5.63
C SER A 140 25.06 17.96 -6.34
N LYS A 141 26.27 18.27 -6.80
CA LYS A 141 27.18 17.27 -7.37
C LYS A 141 27.62 16.25 -6.34
N LEU A 142 27.98 16.72 -5.14
CA LEU A 142 28.37 15.84 -4.02
C LEU A 142 27.23 14.87 -3.66
N MET A 143 25.99 15.35 -3.66
CA MET A 143 24.80 14.53 -3.41
C MET A 143 24.40 13.65 -4.59
N GLY A 144 25.06 13.75 -5.73
CA GLY A 144 24.71 12.98 -6.95
C GLY A 144 23.35 13.35 -7.54
N LEU A 145 22.91 14.62 -7.37
CA LEU A 145 21.66 15.09 -7.93
C LEU A 145 21.79 15.30 -9.45
N ALA A 146 20.66 15.14 -10.15
CA ALA A 146 20.58 15.34 -11.60
C ALA A 146 19.70 16.55 -11.94
N ASP A 147 19.95 17.16 -13.10
CA ASP A 147 19.08 18.20 -13.63
C ASP A 147 17.69 17.64 -13.99
N VAL A 148 16.70 18.50 -14.06
CA VAL A 148 15.34 18.16 -14.51
C VAL A 148 15.20 18.59 -15.96
N ASP A 149 15.09 17.61 -16.85
CA ASP A 149 14.93 17.85 -18.28
C ASP A 149 13.51 17.57 -18.76
N VAL A 150 12.85 16.56 -18.17
CA VAL A 150 11.52 16.08 -18.57
C VAL A 150 10.64 15.80 -17.37
N GLY A 151 9.37 16.19 -17.45
CA GLY A 151 8.32 15.79 -16.50
C GLY A 151 7.26 14.92 -17.17
N ILE A 152 6.90 13.84 -16.52
CA ILE A 152 5.82 12.94 -16.97
C ILE A 152 4.68 13.05 -15.96
N LEU A 153 3.57 13.66 -16.39
CA LEU A 153 2.35 13.77 -15.59
C LEU A 153 1.36 12.66 -15.94
N VAL A 154 0.96 11.91 -14.95
CA VAL A 154 -0.10 10.89 -15.03
C VAL A 154 -1.37 11.43 -14.40
N PRO A 155 -2.42 11.71 -15.19
CA PRO A 155 -3.66 12.31 -14.71
C PRO A 155 -4.53 11.32 -13.91
N LYS A 156 -4.52 10.02 -14.26
CA LYS A 156 -5.27 8.98 -13.54
C LYS A 156 -4.58 8.55 -12.25
N ALA A 157 -4.34 9.53 -11.38
CA ALA A 157 -3.69 9.34 -10.09
C ALA A 157 -4.19 10.40 -9.11
N GLY A 158 -4.10 10.07 -7.82
CA GLY A 158 -4.63 10.99 -6.82
C GLY A 158 -4.43 10.51 -5.39
N SER A 159 -5.19 11.11 -4.50
CA SER A 159 -5.22 10.77 -3.08
C SER A 159 -6.62 10.40 -2.61
N ILE A 160 -6.68 9.65 -1.52
CA ILE A 160 -7.90 9.21 -0.85
C ILE A 160 -7.76 9.42 0.66
N ASP A 161 -8.85 9.63 1.36
CA ASP A 161 -8.84 9.58 2.82
C ASP A 161 -8.84 8.13 3.29
N ILE A 162 -7.74 7.72 3.92
CA ILE A 162 -7.54 6.32 4.29
C ILE A 162 -8.45 5.90 5.44
N ASP A 163 -8.77 6.82 6.35
CA ASP A 163 -9.63 6.54 7.49
C ASP A 163 -11.08 6.35 7.03
N SER A 164 -11.55 7.18 6.09
CA SER A 164 -12.88 7.00 5.46
C SER A 164 -12.99 5.66 4.75
N LEU A 165 -11.93 5.22 4.05
CA LEU A 165 -11.91 3.92 3.37
C LEU A 165 -11.92 2.74 4.36
N VAL A 166 -11.14 2.83 5.45
CA VAL A 166 -11.14 1.84 6.54
C VAL A 166 -12.53 1.77 7.18
N ASN A 167 -13.10 2.91 7.53
CA ASN A 167 -14.43 3.01 8.14
C ASN A 167 -15.53 2.45 7.23
N PHE A 168 -15.42 2.62 5.91
CA PHE A 168 -16.33 2.01 4.96
C PHE A 168 -16.30 0.48 5.07
N TYR A 169 -15.14 -0.15 4.96
CA TYR A 169 -15.06 -1.62 5.03
C TYR A 169 -15.42 -2.16 6.42
N GLU A 170 -15.04 -1.48 7.48
CA GLU A 170 -15.40 -1.86 8.85
C GLU A 170 -16.91 -1.82 9.06
N SER A 171 -17.56 -0.71 8.67
CA SER A 171 -19.00 -0.52 8.82
C SER A 171 -19.80 -1.51 8.00
N GLU A 172 -19.42 -1.73 6.74
CA GLU A 172 -20.07 -2.68 5.87
C GLU A 172 -19.91 -4.13 6.35
N PHE A 173 -18.73 -4.50 6.85
CA PHE A 173 -18.51 -5.81 7.45
C PHE A 173 -19.41 -6.04 8.68
N LYS A 174 -19.48 -5.05 9.58
CA LYS A 174 -20.36 -5.10 10.75
C LYS A 174 -21.86 -5.12 10.36
N ARG A 175 -22.25 -4.34 9.36
CA ARG A 175 -23.62 -4.32 8.83
C ARG A 175 -24.06 -5.68 8.31
N LEU A 176 -23.15 -6.45 7.75
CA LEU A 176 -23.39 -7.84 7.32
C LEU A 176 -23.37 -8.86 8.49
N GLY A 177 -23.20 -8.41 9.74
CA GLY A 177 -23.13 -9.28 10.91
C GLY A 177 -21.73 -9.87 11.17
N GLY A 178 -20.68 -9.26 10.67
CA GLY A 178 -19.31 -9.58 11.03
C GLY A 178 -18.94 -9.09 12.43
N GLU A 179 -18.07 -9.82 13.13
CA GLU A 179 -17.58 -9.48 14.47
C GLU A 179 -16.12 -9.00 14.41
N ILE A 180 -15.77 -7.94 15.17
CA ILE A 180 -14.40 -7.48 15.32
C ILE A 180 -14.04 -7.38 16.79
N ARG A 181 -12.88 -7.92 17.18
CA ARG A 181 -12.31 -7.82 18.54
C ARG A 181 -10.97 -7.09 18.47
N TYR A 182 -10.97 -5.86 18.91
CA TYR A 182 -9.77 -5.05 19.09
C TYR A 182 -9.01 -5.40 20.38
N ASN A 183 -7.79 -4.87 20.54
CA ASN A 183 -6.90 -5.16 21.65
C ASN A 183 -6.69 -6.67 21.86
N THR A 184 -6.73 -7.43 20.76
CA THR A 184 -6.60 -8.89 20.74
C THR A 184 -5.38 -9.24 19.89
N LYS A 185 -4.23 -9.36 20.56
CA LYS A 185 -2.95 -9.71 19.93
C LYS A 185 -2.87 -11.20 19.71
N VAL A 186 -2.76 -11.61 18.45
CA VAL A 186 -2.44 -13.00 18.10
C VAL A 186 -0.96 -13.25 18.39
N GLU A 187 -0.69 -14.29 19.16
CA GLU A 187 0.65 -14.71 19.57
C GLU A 187 1.19 -15.82 18.67
N SER A 188 0.32 -16.76 18.28
CA SER A 188 0.65 -17.86 17.36
C SER A 188 -0.58 -18.43 16.69
N ILE A 189 -0.35 -19.12 15.57
CA ILE A 189 -1.33 -19.95 14.90
C ILE A 189 -1.37 -21.31 15.60
N ILE A 190 -2.55 -21.92 15.69
CA ILE A 190 -2.73 -23.23 16.27
C ILE A 190 -2.79 -24.26 15.15
N ALA A 191 -1.79 -25.13 15.09
CA ALA A 191 -1.79 -26.29 14.22
C ALA A 191 -2.32 -27.52 15.01
N GLU A 192 -3.29 -28.22 14.44
CA GLU A 192 -3.86 -29.44 15.02
C GLU A 192 -3.95 -30.54 13.94
N PRO A 193 -3.87 -31.82 14.32
CA PRO A 193 -4.12 -32.89 13.37
C PRO A 193 -5.58 -32.86 12.92
N ARG A 194 -5.84 -33.14 11.63
CA ARG A 194 -7.22 -33.26 11.13
C ARG A 194 -7.95 -34.43 11.81
N GLU A 195 -7.22 -35.51 12.06
CA GLU A 195 -7.69 -36.70 12.77
C GLU A 195 -6.83 -36.93 14.03
N PRO A 196 -7.25 -36.40 15.20
CA PRO A 196 -6.48 -36.54 16.43
C PRO A 196 -6.57 -37.99 16.92
N LEU A 197 -5.41 -38.52 17.34
CA LEU A 197 -5.28 -39.85 17.96
C LEU A 197 -5.37 -39.81 19.49
N GLY A 198 -5.33 -38.61 20.07
CA GLY A 198 -5.32 -38.42 21.52
C GLY A 198 -3.95 -38.70 22.17
N ILE A 199 -2.89 -38.62 21.38
CA ILE A 199 -1.53 -38.83 21.84
C ILE A 199 -0.90 -37.46 22.22
N PRO A 200 -0.25 -37.33 23.39
CA PRO A 200 0.41 -36.08 23.77
C PRO A 200 1.44 -35.62 22.75
N GLY A 201 1.41 -34.32 22.41
CA GLY A 201 2.36 -33.69 21.48
C GLY A 201 1.97 -33.72 20.00
N GLU A 202 0.72 -34.11 19.68
CA GLU A 202 0.18 -33.94 18.32
C GLU A 202 0.15 -32.46 17.90
N PRO A 203 0.30 -32.18 16.55
CA PRO A 203 0.45 -33.15 15.45
C PRO A 203 1.89 -33.65 15.31
N TYR A 204 2.02 -34.92 14.96
CA TYR A 204 3.29 -35.50 14.54
C TYR A 204 3.53 -35.26 13.05
N PHE A 205 4.81 -35.32 12.59
CA PHE A 205 5.23 -35.01 11.22
C PHE A 205 4.53 -35.81 10.11
N TRP A 206 3.97 -36.95 10.44
CA TRP A 206 3.22 -37.83 9.51
C TRP A 206 1.71 -37.63 9.57
N GLN A 207 1.21 -36.81 10.50
CA GLN A 207 -0.22 -36.49 10.58
C GLN A 207 -0.54 -35.33 9.64
N ASP A 208 -1.66 -35.43 8.93
CA ASP A 208 -2.26 -34.33 8.20
C ASP A 208 -2.76 -33.27 9.20
N SER A 209 -2.29 -32.03 9.02
CA SER A 209 -2.49 -30.96 9.98
C SER A 209 -3.26 -29.79 9.37
N THR A 210 -3.92 -29.01 10.20
CA THR A 210 -4.71 -27.85 9.81
C THR A 210 -4.48 -26.67 10.76
N ALA A 211 -4.62 -25.44 10.26
CA ALA A 211 -4.67 -24.24 11.08
C ALA A 211 -6.07 -24.08 11.70
N SER A 212 -6.24 -24.59 12.92
CA SER A 212 -7.54 -24.70 13.62
C SER A 212 -7.92 -23.44 14.42
N GLY A 213 -7.17 -22.36 14.28
CA GLY A 213 -7.41 -21.10 15.00
C GLY A 213 -6.14 -20.38 15.44
N VAL A 214 -6.28 -19.52 16.44
CA VAL A 214 -5.19 -18.67 16.93
C VAL A 214 -5.15 -18.64 18.46
N LYS A 215 -3.93 -18.57 19.02
CA LYS A 215 -3.70 -18.22 20.42
C LYS A 215 -3.52 -16.71 20.51
N THR A 216 -4.21 -16.11 21.46
CA THR A 216 -4.16 -14.65 21.67
C THR A 216 -3.85 -14.32 23.13
N ASN A 217 -3.51 -13.05 23.41
CA ASN A 217 -3.38 -12.52 24.77
C ASN A 217 -4.69 -12.59 25.59
N ARG A 218 -5.81 -12.97 24.98
CA ARG A 218 -7.14 -13.10 25.62
C ARG A 218 -7.66 -14.53 25.62
N GLY A 219 -6.85 -15.51 25.28
CA GLY A 219 -7.21 -16.91 25.19
C GLY A 219 -7.20 -17.44 23.76
N VAL A 220 -7.69 -18.65 23.59
CA VAL A 220 -7.72 -19.38 22.31
C VAL A 220 -9.01 -19.04 21.55
N ILE A 221 -8.88 -18.81 20.27
CA ILE A 221 -10.00 -18.64 19.32
C ILE A 221 -9.92 -19.77 18.31
N LYS A 222 -10.90 -20.66 18.32
CA LYS A 222 -11.00 -21.77 17.36
C LYS A 222 -11.81 -21.35 16.12
N ALA A 223 -11.29 -21.66 14.95
CA ALA A 223 -11.95 -21.40 13.68
C ALA A 223 -11.66 -22.54 12.70
N LYS A 224 -12.57 -22.76 11.74
CA LYS A 224 -12.39 -23.76 10.68
C LYS A 224 -11.31 -23.33 9.68
N LYS A 225 -11.12 -22.01 9.50
CA LYS A 225 -10.12 -21.43 8.61
C LYS A 225 -9.47 -20.22 9.28
N THR A 226 -8.15 -20.14 9.23
CA THR A 226 -7.37 -18.99 9.74
C THR A 226 -6.89 -18.14 8.58
N ILE A 227 -7.18 -16.83 8.61
CA ILE A 227 -6.80 -15.88 7.55
C ILE A 227 -5.81 -14.88 8.14
N VAL A 228 -4.60 -14.82 7.61
CA VAL A 228 -3.55 -13.92 8.09
C VAL A 228 -3.39 -12.74 7.13
N ALA A 229 -3.84 -11.57 7.57
CA ALA A 229 -3.73 -10.28 6.88
C ALA A 229 -2.99 -9.26 7.76
N ALA A 230 -1.93 -9.71 8.44
CA ALA A 230 -1.21 -8.96 9.48
C ALA A 230 -0.15 -7.98 8.93
N GLY A 231 -0.15 -7.69 7.62
CA GLY A 231 0.77 -6.74 6.98
C GLY A 231 2.24 -7.10 7.24
N ALA A 232 3.02 -6.18 7.82
CA ALA A 232 4.44 -6.38 8.10
C ALA A 232 4.73 -7.47 9.15
N TRP A 233 3.74 -7.83 9.98
CA TRP A 233 3.84 -8.89 11.01
C TRP A 233 3.51 -10.28 10.47
N THR A 234 3.07 -10.41 9.21
CA THR A 234 2.63 -11.69 8.62
C THR A 234 3.72 -12.76 8.72
N ALA A 235 4.95 -12.47 8.29
CA ALA A 235 6.05 -13.44 8.34
C ALA A 235 6.30 -13.95 9.76
N ALA A 236 6.41 -13.04 10.75
CA ALA A 236 6.68 -13.43 12.13
C ALA A 236 5.58 -14.34 12.75
N LEU A 237 4.33 -14.20 12.31
CA LEU A 237 3.26 -15.11 12.73
C LEU A 237 3.37 -16.48 12.04
N LEU A 238 3.73 -16.50 10.76
CA LEU A 238 3.78 -17.70 9.95
C LEU A 238 5.05 -18.52 10.16
N ASP A 239 6.16 -17.87 10.59
CA ASP A 239 7.39 -18.56 11.01
C ASP A 239 7.11 -19.62 12.09
N SER A 240 6.13 -19.36 12.98
CA SER A 240 5.76 -20.28 14.07
C SER A 240 5.16 -21.62 13.57
N VAL A 241 4.68 -21.65 12.34
CA VAL A 241 4.11 -22.85 11.69
C VAL A 241 4.89 -23.27 10.44
N GLY A 242 6.07 -22.68 10.21
CA GLY A 242 7.00 -23.06 9.15
C GLY A 242 6.58 -22.65 7.74
N VAL A 243 5.72 -21.64 7.59
CA VAL A 243 5.25 -21.15 6.29
C VAL A 243 6.03 -19.91 5.87
N ASP A 244 6.87 -20.03 4.84
CA ASP A 244 7.57 -18.89 4.23
C ASP A 244 6.66 -18.13 3.26
N VAL A 245 6.48 -16.86 3.52
CA VAL A 245 5.60 -15.97 2.74
C VAL A 245 6.35 -14.97 1.86
N HIS A 246 7.68 -14.98 1.89
CA HIS A 246 8.53 -14.01 1.17
C HIS A 246 8.17 -12.54 1.46
N ILE A 247 7.58 -12.25 2.63
CA ILE A 247 7.21 -10.90 3.06
C ILE A 247 8.22 -10.42 4.10
N LYS A 248 8.85 -9.27 3.83
CA LYS A 248 9.77 -8.63 4.77
C LYS A 248 9.33 -7.22 5.12
N PRO A 249 9.43 -6.80 6.40
CA PRO A 249 9.11 -5.43 6.81
C PRO A 249 10.18 -4.46 6.32
N LYS A 250 9.76 -3.33 5.72
CA LYS A 250 10.68 -2.26 5.31
C LYS A 250 10.15 -0.93 5.82
N LYS A 251 10.91 -0.24 6.67
CA LYS A 251 10.53 1.06 7.24
C LYS A 251 10.38 2.12 6.15
N ARG A 252 9.35 2.96 6.27
CA ARG A 252 9.10 4.17 5.46
C ARG A 252 8.67 5.30 6.38
N GLN A 253 9.02 6.52 6.03
CA GLN A 253 8.88 7.69 6.90
C GLN A 253 8.27 8.84 6.13
N LEU A 254 7.39 9.59 6.78
CA LEU A 254 6.73 10.76 6.21
C LEU A 254 6.94 11.97 7.13
N PHE A 255 7.16 13.12 6.51
CA PHE A 255 7.43 14.40 7.19
C PHE A 255 6.51 15.45 6.59
N SER A 256 5.67 16.08 7.41
CA SER A 256 4.72 17.09 6.97
C SER A 256 5.26 18.50 7.26
N VAL A 257 5.35 19.32 6.21
CA VAL A 257 5.85 20.70 6.24
C VAL A 257 4.71 21.64 5.83
N ARG A 258 4.39 22.63 6.65
CA ARG A 258 3.32 23.60 6.36
C ARG A 258 3.70 24.58 5.25
N ALA A 259 2.73 24.95 4.45
CA ALA A 259 2.85 26.01 3.46
C ALA A 259 2.66 27.41 4.12
N GLU A 260 3.61 27.81 4.99
CA GLU A 260 3.49 29.03 5.79
C GLU A 260 3.80 30.31 5.03
N THR A 261 4.64 30.23 3.99
CA THR A 261 5.01 31.38 3.17
C THR A 261 4.10 31.51 1.94
N ASP A 262 4.02 32.71 1.36
CA ASP A 262 3.26 32.93 0.12
C ASP A 262 3.82 32.06 -1.02
N ALA A 263 5.14 31.95 -1.14
CA ALA A 263 5.79 31.12 -2.14
C ALA A 263 5.44 29.63 -2.01
N LEU A 264 5.30 29.12 -0.78
CA LEU A 264 4.87 27.72 -0.54
C LEU A 264 3.35 27.55 -0.81
N ARG A 265 2.53 28.55 -0.47
CA ARG A 265 1.10 28.54 -0.83
C ARG A 265 0.88 28.57 -2.34
N GLU A 266 1.63 29.42 -3.06
CA GLU A 266 1.60 29.45 -4.52
C GLU A 266 2.02 28.10 -5.14
N LEU A 267 3.05 27.47 -4.59
CA LEU A 267 3.47 26.13 -5.01
C LEU A 267 2.40 25.07 -4.74
N LEU A 268 1.79 25.07 -3.54
CA LEU A 268 0.75 24.11 -3.17
C LEU A 268 -0.44 24.20 -4.12
N TRP A 269 -0.84 25.44 -4.49
CA TRP A 269 -1.96 25.72 -5.39
C TRP A 269 -1.50 26.03 -6.83
N ALA A 270 -0.44 25.34 -7.29
CA ALA A 270 0.07 25.46 -8.66
C ALA A 270 -0.93 24.89 -9.68
N LYS A 271 -1.51 25.77 -10.49
CA LYS A 271 -2.58 25.44 -11.45
C LYS A 271 -2.06 24.84 -12.75
N GLY A 272 -2.95 24.18 -13.50
CA GLY A 272 -2.72 23.72 -14.86
C GLY A 272 -2.15 22.31 -15.00
N PHE A 273 -2.17 21.51 -13.92
CA PHE A 273 -1.79 20.11 -13.92
C PHE A 273 -2.99 19.17 -13.79
N ASN A 274 -3.95 19.52 -12.96
CA ASN A 274 -5.05 18.65 -12.54
C ASN A 274 -6.32 19.46 -12.24
N PRO A 275 -7.49 18.83 -12.10
CA PRO A 275 -8.76 19.51 -11.82
C PRO A 275 -8.82 20.14 -10.41
N GLU A 276 -7.99 19.68 -9.47
CA GLU A 276 -7.94 20.22 -8.10
C GLU A 276 -7.24 21.60 -8.05
N GLY A 277 -6.56 22.01 -9.12
CA GLY A 277 -5.84 23.28 -9.19
C GLY A 277 -4.64 23.34 -8.24
N CYS A 278 -4.00 22.26 -7.98
CA CYS A 278 -2.86 22.15 -7.05
C CYS A 278 -1.62 21.53 -7.70
N MET A 279 -0.50 21.59 -6.99
CA MET A 279 0.71 20.83 -7.34
C MET A 279 0.38 19.33 -7.39
N PRO A 280 0.80 18.58 -8.43
CA PRO A 280 0.67 17.12 -8.43
C PRO A 280 1.59 16.47 -7.38
N PHE A 281 1.31 15.23 -7.00
CA PHE A 281 2.28 14.41 -6.29
C PHE A 281 3.54 14.32 -7.15
N THR A 282 4.64 14.88 -6.67
CA THR A 282 5.86 15.08 -7.46
C THR A 282 7.01 14.23 -6.94
N ILE A 283 7.65 13.50 -7.84
CA ILE A 283 8.82 12.67 -7.56
C ILE A 283 10.02 13.30 -8.27
N LEU A 284 11.04 13.68 -7.49
CA LEU A 284 12.26 14.28 -7.99
C LEU A 284 13.15 13.24 -8.72
N PRO A 285 14.12 13.67 -9.52
CA PRO A 285 15.18 12.79 -10.02
C PRO A 285 15.90 12.10 -8.85
N LYS A 286 16.79 11.15 -9.14
CA LYS A 286 17.58 10.52 -8.06
C LYS A 286 18.06 11.54 -7.04
N PRO A 287 17.92 11.23 -5.72
CA PRO A 287 17.55 9.97 -5.09
C PRO A 287 16.02 9.66 -5.02
N ARG A 288 15.16 10.42 -5.72
CA ARG A 288 13.70 10.22 -5.79
C ARG A 288 12.94 10.60 -4.52
N VAL A 289 13.37 11.66 -3.88
CA VAL A 289 12.56 12.34 -2.86
C VAL A 289 11.24 12.76 -3.50
N TYR A 290 10.12 12.52 -2.81
CA TYR A 290 8.82 12.92 -3.30
C TYR A 290 8.10 13.89 -2.38
N LEU A 291 7.21 14.67 -2.98
CA LEU A 291 6.36 15.65 -2.33
C LEU A 291 4.90 15.33 -2.65
N LYS A 292 4.08 15.19 -1.61
CA LYS A 292 2.62 15.07 -1.72
C LYS A 292 1.96 16.36 -1.29
N PRO A 293 1.08 16.98 -2.11
CA PRO A 293 0.25 18.08 -1.64
C PRO A 293 -0.80 17.55 -0.65
N ALA A 294 -0.82 18.11 0.56
CA ALA A 294 -1.80 17.82 1.60
C ALA A 294 -2.71 19.05 1.77
N LEU A 295 -3.69 19.16 0.88
CA LEU A 295 -4.49 20.38 0.70
C LEU A 295 -5.29 20.77 1.94
N GLU A 296 -5.86 19.79 2.63
CA GLU A 296 -6.66 20.02 3.85
C GLU A 296 -5.82 20.52 5.04
N GLU A 297 -4.53 20.14 5.05
CA GLU A 297 -3.58 20.54 6.07
C GLU A 297 -2.83 21.84 5.72
N ASN A 298 -3.02 22.37 4.50
CA ASN A 298 -2.18 23.42 3.92
C ASN A 298 -0.68 23.09 4.06
N ALA A 299 -0.29 21.88 3.60
CA ALA A 299 1.03 21.31 3.84
C ALA A 299 1.53 20.46 2.66
N PHE A 300 2.79 20.07 2.75
CA PHE A 300 3.42 19.09 1.87
C PHE A 300 3.95 17.93 2.72
N TRP A 301 3.69 16.71 2.29
CA TRP A 301 4.30 15.52 2.90
C TRP A 301 5.49 15.09 2.07
N PHE A 302 6.62 14.98 2.72
CA PHE A 302 7.86 14.51 2.11
C PHE A 302 8.18 13.08 2.52
N SER A 303 8.76 12.33 1.60
CA SER A 303 9.41 11.06 1.91
C SER A 303 10.43 10.67 0.84
N TYR A 304 11.12 9.58 1.13
CA TYR A 304 12.06 8.94 0.25
C TYR A 304 12.08 7.44 0.53
N GLY A 305 12.15 6.61 -0.50
CA GLY A 305 12.22 5.16 -0.37
C GLY A 305 13.66 4.67 -0.34
N ASP A 306 14.32 4.72 0.82
CA ASP A 306 15.66 4.18 0.98
C ASP A 306 15.65 2.64 0.90
N GLU A 307 16.42 2.09 -0.03
CA GLU A 307 16.56 0.65 -0.20
C GLU A 307 17.84 0.13 0.48
N PHE A 308 18.97 0.60 0.08
CA PHE A 308 20.27 0.27 0.68
C PHE A 308 20.84 1.51 1.40
N PRO A 309 21.30 1.38 2.66
CA PRO A 309 21.49 0.19 3.49
C PRO A 309 20.35 -0.11 4.49
N ARG A 310 19.12 0.32 4.24
CA ARG A 310 17.97 0.09 5.13
C ARG A 310 17.69 -1.39 5.32
N ALA A 311 17.86 -1.89 6.56
CA ALA A 311 17.59 -3.28 6.91
C ALA A 311 16.09 -3.63 6.86
N PHE A 312 15.80 -4.91 6.62
CA PHE A 312 14.49 -5.49 6.88
C PHE A 312 14.38 -5.79 8.38
N LYS A 313 13.74 -4.90 9.12
CA LYS A 313 13.58 -5.03 10.58
C LYS A 313 12.14 -4.81 10.95
N LEU A 314 11.53 -5.77 11.64
CA LEU A 314 10.21 -5.59 12.22
C LEU A 314 10.31 -4.68 13.45
N GLU A 315 9.50 -3.63 13.45
CA GLU A 315 9.36 -2.69 14.55
C GLU A 315 7.86 -2.59 14.89
N ASP A 316 7.51 -2.79 16.15
CA ASP A 316 6.10 -2.67 16.55
C ASP A 316 5.60 -1.23 16.46
N GLU A 317 6.45 -0.27 16.81
CA GLU A 317 6.18 1.17 16.76
C GLU A 317 7.34 1.90 16.08
N PRO A 318 7.44 1.83 14.72
CA PRO A 318 8.50 2.50 14.00
C PRO A 318 8.43 4.02 14.22
N GLN A 319 9.57 4.61 14.59
CA GLN A 319 9.70 6.05 14.79
C GLN A 319 10.38 6.72 13.60
N PRO A 320 9.99 7.95 13.25
CA PRO A 320 10.72 8.75 12.27
C PRO A 320 12.11 9.14 12.78
N GLU A 321 13.05 9.27 11.86
CA GLU A 321 14.44 9.61 12.13
C GLU A 321 14.68 11.06 11.72
N GLU A 322 14.99 11.94 12.68
CA GLU A 322 15.23 13.37 12.44
C GLU A 322 16.35 13.60 11.41
N ASN A 323 17.45 12.90 11.57
CA ASN A 323 18.59 12.97 10.65
C ASN A 323 18.23 12.59 9.21
N TYR A 324 17.26 11.70 9.03
CA TYR A 324 16.77 11.27 7.73
C TYR A 324 16.10 12.41 6.97
N TYR A 325 15.33 13.24 7.67
CA TYR A 325 14.77 14.45 7.09
C TYR A 325 15.85 15.51 6.88
N GLN A 326 16.57 15.87 7.95
CA GLN A 326 17.48 16.99 7.97
C GLN A 326 18.62 16.89 6.94
N TYR A 327 19.23 15.73 6.84
CA TYR A 327 20.40 15.50 5.98
C TYR A 327 20.09 14.80 4.67
N GLY A 328 18.96 14.12 4.60
CA GLY A 328 18.50 13.41 3.40
C GLY A 328 17.48 14.23 2.61
N ILE A 329 16.25 14.27 3.07
CA ILE A 329 15.12 14.84 2.33
C ILE A 329 15.25 16.35 2.14
N TYR A 330 15.49 17.09 3.21
CA TYR A 330 15.54 18.56 3.19
C TYR A 330 16.63 19.08 2.27
N GLN A 331 17.85 18.53 2.35
CA GLN A 331 18.98 18.97 1.51
C GLN A 331 18.70 18.78 0.02
N VAL A 332 18.01 17.70 -0.35
CA VAL A 332 17.59 17.45 -1.73
C VAL A 332 16.47 18.41 -2.14
N ALA A 333 15.45 18.53 -1.31
CA ALA A 333 14.24 19.31 -1.62
C ALA A 333 14.56 20.79 -1.91
N ILE A 334 15.41 21.44 -1.10
CA ILE A 334 15.77 22.86 -1.28
C ILE A 334 16.59 23.15 -2.54
N LYS A 335 17.27 22.14 -3.11
CA LYS A 335 18.00 22.31 -4.38
C LYS A 335 17.04 22.45 -5.56
N TYR A 336 15.96 21.66 -5.58
CA TYR A 336 14.93 21.73 -6.61
C TYR A 336 13.87 22.78 -6.33
N PHE A 337 13.45 22.90 -5.07
CA PHE A 337 12.42 23.82 -4.59
C PHE A 337 12.96 24.74 -3.50
N PRO A 338 13.66 25.83 -3.86
CA PRO A 338 14.23 26.77 -2.90
C PRO A 338 13.22 27.40 -1.95
N GLN A 339 11.93 27.37 -2.31
CA GLN A 339 10.84 27.87 -1.49
C GLN A 339 10.76 27.17 -0.11
N PHE A 340 11.29 25.95 0.00
CA PHE A 340 11.36 25.21 1.27
C PHE A 340 12.55 25.60 2.15
N ALA A 341 13.42 26.53 1.71
CA ALA A 341 14.55 26.97 2.54
C ALA A 341 14.07 27.50 3.90
N GLY A 342 14.62 26.96 4.98
CA GLY A 342 14.24 27.28 6.36
C GLY A 342 13.00 26.56 6.88
N SER A 343 12.30 25.75 6.06
CA SER A 343 11.13 24.99 6.50
C SER A 343 11.51 23.77 7.33
N GLN A 344 10.70 23.49 8.36
CA GLN A 344 10.85 22.32 9.23
C GLN A 344 9.54 21.53 9.28
N PRO A 345 9.57 20.20 9.50
CA PRO A 345 8.38 19.41 9.70
C PRO A 345 7.68 19.82 11.00
N PHE A 346 6.38 20.03 10.95
CA PHE A 346 5.57 20.22 12.16
C PHE A 346 5.08 18.88 12.74
N THR A 347 5.06 17.84 11.93
CA THR A 347 4.76 16.46 12.34
C THR A 347 5.44 15.46 11.42
N SER A 348 5.69 14.27 11.95
CA SER A 348 6.29 13.17 11.21
C SER A 348 5.81 11.82 11.77
N TRP A 349 5.80 10.81 10.93
CA TRP A 349 5.46 9.44 11.35
C TRP A 349 6.19 8.42 10.51
N ALA A 350 6.27 7.20 11.01
CA ALA A 350 6.85 6.08 10.31
C ALA A 350 5.91 4.88 10.29
N GLY A 351 6.01 4.09 9.24
CA GLY A 351 5.32 2.82 9.07
C GLY A 351 6.22 1.80 8.42
N GLN A 352 5.68 0.63 8.16
CA GLN A 352 6.42 -0.45 7.50
C GLN A 352 5.66 -0.99 6.31
N TYR A 353 6.33 -1.03 5.16
CA TYR A 353 5.83 -1.79 4.03
C TYR A 353 5.98 -3.29 4.31
N ALA A 354 4.98 -4.06 3.94
CA ALA A 354 5.05 -5.51 3.82
C ALA A 354 5.58 -5.83 2.42
N MET A 355 6.91 -5.86 2.29
CA MET A 355 7.57 -6.05 1.00
C MET A 355 7.51 -7.51 0.59
N ASN A 356 6.84 -7.82 -0.52
CA ASN A 356 7.02 -9.12 -1.18
C ASN A 356 8.37 -9.12 -1.90
N THR A 357 9.26 -9.99 -1.48
CA THR A 357 10.64 -10.06 -2.00
C THR A 357 10.78 -10.86 -3.30
N LEU A 358 9.70 -11.51 -3.78
CA LEU A 358 9.69 -12.20 -5.08
C LEU A 358 9.63 -11.19 -6.23
N ASP A 359 8.64 -10.29 -6.22
CA ASP A 359 8.35 -9.39 -7.34
C ASP A 359 7.64 -8.09 -6.93
N GLY A 360 7.46 -7.84 -5.63
CA GLY A 360 6.79 -6.64 -5.12
C GLY A 360 5.28 -6.60 -5.26
N GLN A 361 4.63 -7.64 -5.79
CA GLN A 361 3.18 -7.69 -5.97
C GLN A 361 2.48 -8.50 -4.87
N PRO A 362 1.16 -8.34 -4.63
CA PRO A 362 0.46 -9.04 -3.55
C PRO A 362 0.64 -10.55 -3.58
N VAL A 363 0.62 -11.16 -2.41
CA VAL A 363 0.62 -12.61 -2.20
C VAL A 363 -0.70 -13.01 -1.59
N ILE A 364 -1.41 -13.95 -2.23
CA ILE A 364 -2.67 -14.52 -1.76
C ILE A 364 -2.63 -16.02 -2.05
N PHE A 365 -2.61 -16.84 -1.01
CA PHE A 365 -2.60 -18.31 -1.14
C PHE A 365 -3.23 -18.97 0.07
N GLU A 366 -3.55 -20.24 -0.05
CA GLU A 366 -4.05 -21.09 1.03
C GLU A 366 -3.23 -22.36 1.13
N GLU A 367 -2.90 -22.74 2.34
CA GLU A 367 -2.24 -23.99 2.69
C GLU A 367 -2.72 -24.46 4.07
N ASN A 368 -3.14 -25.71 4.20
CA ASN A 368 -3.58 -26.32 5.47
C ASN A 368 -4.63 -25.48 6.23
N ASP A 369 -5.66 -25.00 5.53
CA ASP A 369 -6.71 -24.10 6.04
C ASP A 369 -6.18 -22.76 6.59
N LEU A 370 -4.96 -22.41 6.23
CA LEU A 370 -4.32 -21.13 6.47
C LEU A 370 -4.32 -20.30 5.17
N LEU A 371 -5.15 -19.27 5.13
CA LEU A 371 -5.20 -18.34 4.01
C LEU A 371 -4.35 -17.09 4.34
N VAL A 372 -3.43 -16.75 3.46
CA VAL A 372 -2.51 -15.61 3.62
C VAL A 372 -2.84 -14.51 2.64
N VAL A 373 -2.91 -13.27 3.13
CA VAL A 373 -3.18 -12.07 2.34
C VAL A 373 -2.18 -10.98 2.71
N GLY A 374 -1.28 -10.61 1.81
CA GLY A 374 -0.26 -9.59 2.14
C GLY A 374 0.67 -9.23 1.00
N GLY A 375 1.86 -8.73 1.34
CA GLY A 375 2.93 -8.48 0.38
C GLY A 375 2.64 -7.40 -0.66
N ALA A 376 1.77 -6.43 -0.36
CA ALA A 376 1.36 -5.40 -1.32
C ALA A 376 2.42 -4.30 -1.54
N SER A 377 3.57 -4.38 -0.87
CA SER A 377 4.79 -3.59 -1.12
C SER A 377 4.56 -2.07 -1.28
N GLY A 378 3.75 -1.49 -0.39
CA GLY A 378 3.43 -0.06 -0.38
C GLY A 378 2.25 0.37 -1.25
N SER A 379 1.67 -0.53 -2.05
CA SER A 379 0.52 -0.22 -2.93
C SER A 379 -0.81 -0.84 -2.46
N GLY A 380 -0.90 -1.24 -1.19
CA GLY A 380 -2.05 -1.99 -0.65
C GLY A 380 -3.37 -1.22 -0.67
N ASN A 381 -3.36 0.08 -0.38
CA ASN A 381 -4.57 0.90 -0.38
C ASN A 381 -5.24 0.96 -1.76
N MET A 382 -4.45 1.16 -2.82
CA MET A 382 -4.98 1.25 -4.19
C MET A 382 -5.33 -0.10 -4.83
N LYS A 383 -5.16 -1.22 -4.10
CA LYS A 383 -5.47 -2.59 -4.53
C LYS A 383 -6.44 -3.31 -3.59
N ALA A 384 -6.88 -2.63 -2.53
CA ALA A 384 -7.57 -3.26 -1.41
C ALA A 384 -8.87 -3.96 -1.81
N ASP A 385 -9.68 -3.37 -2.70
CA ASP A 385 -10.92 -3.97 -3.18
C ASP A 385 -10.65 -5.27 -3.96
N ALA A 386 -9.73 -5.22 -4.92
CA ALA A 386 -9.37 -6.37 -5.73
C ALA A 386 -8.77 -7.50 -4.87
N ILE A 387 -7.87 -7.18 -3.95
CA ILE A 387 -7.26 -8.14 -3.02
C ILE A 387 -8.33 -8.82 -2.16
N GLY A 388 -9.27 -8.04 -1.60
CA GLY A 388 -10.35 -8.57 -0.79
C GLY A 388 -11.25 -9.54 -1.57
N ARG A 389 -11.61 -9.22 -2.83
CA ARG A 389 -12.39 -10.09 -3.72
C ARG A 389 -11.65 -11.38 -4.06
N ILE A 390 -10.35 -11.27 -4.42
CA ILE A 390 -9.53 -12.44 -4.75
C ILE A 390 -9.39 -13.37 -3.53
N ALA A 391 -9.15 -12.81 -2.35
CA ALA A 391 -9.06 -13.58 -1.12
C ALA A 391 -10.40 -14.26 -0.74
N ALA A 392 -11.51 -13.58 -0.98
CA ALA A 392 -12.85 -14.17 -0.74
C ALA A 392 -13.17 -15.28 -1.73
N SER A 393 -12.80 -15.13 -3.01
CA SER A 393 -12.95 -16.22 -4.00
C SER A 393 -12.07 -17.42 -3.68
N LEU A 394 -10.83 -17.19 -3.20
CA LEU A 394 -9.97 -18.28 -2.72
C LEU A 394 -10.60 -18.99 -1.51
N TYR A 395 -11.13 -18.23 -0.55
CA TYR A 395 -11.84 -18.78 0.60
C TYR A 395 -13.03 -19.69 0.19
N ALA A 396 -13.73 -19.31 -0.88
CA ALA A 396 -14.85 -20.07 -1.43
C ALA A 396 -14.42 -21.24 -2.33
N GLY A 397 -13.13 -21.41 -2.62
CA GLY A 397 -12.61 -22.44 -3.52
C GLY A 397 -12.85 -22.16 -5.01
N GLU A 398 -13.06 -20.90 -5.38
CA GLU A 398 -13.26 -20.48 -6.76
C GLU A 398 -11.93 -20.34 -7.51
N GLU A 399 -11.88 -20.74 -8.79
CA GLU A 399 -10.70 -20.58 -9.63
C GLU A 399 -10.49 -19.13 -10.07
N TYR A 400 -11.59 -18.38 -10.25
CA TYR A 400 -11.57 -16.98 -10.70
C TYR A 400 -12.33 -16.09 -9.74
N ALA A 401 -11.72 -14.97 -9.39
CA ALA A 401 -12.38 -13.87 -8.72
C ALA A 401 -13.05 -12.94 -9.73
N VAL A 402 -14.21 -12.37 -9.36
CA VAL A 402 -14.85 -11.30 -10.10
C VAL A 402 -14.50 -9.96 -9.44
N LEU A 403 -13.60 -9.21 -10.08
CA LEU A 403 -13.22 -7.88 -9.66
C LEU A 403 -14.32 -6.88 -10.01
N TYR A 404 -14.21 -5.63 -9.52
CA TYR A 404 -15.17 -4.58 -9.84
C TYR A 404 -15.26 -4.35 -11.37
N GLY A 405 -16.50 -4.17 -11.89
CA GLY A 405 -16.74 -4.07 -13.33
C GLY A 405 -16.67 -5.42 -14.07
N ASP A 406 -16.96 -6.50 -13.37
CA ASP A 406 -17.09 -7.88 -13.91
C ASP A 406 -15.80 -8.44 -14.55
N LYS A 407 -14.65 -7.88 -14.17
CA LYS A 407 -13.36 -8.37 -14.65
C LYS A 407 -12.94 -9.65 -13.93
N LYS A 408 -12.71 -10.71 -14.68
CA LYS A 408 -12.22 -11.99 -14.12
C LYS A 408 -10.71 -11.92 -13.86
N PHE A 409 -10.31 -12.45 -12.70
CA PHE A 409 -8.91 -12.58 -12.31
C PHE A 409 -8.67 -13.99 -11.78
N LYS A 410 -7.64 -14.67 -12.28
CA LYS A 410 -7.30 -16.01 -11.82
C LYS A 410 -6.65 -15.96 -10.46
N VAL A 411 -7.30 -16.58 -9.45
CA VAL A 411 -6.89 -16.49 -8.05
C VAL A 411 -5.46 -17.02 -7.83
N SER A 412 -5.10 -18.13 -8.47
CA SER A 412 -3.79 -18.76 -8.33
C SER A 412 -2.62 -17.91 -8.85
N ASP A 413 -2.88 -16.88 -9.68
CA ASP A 413 -1.82 -16.03 -10.22
C ASP A 413 -1.09 -15.23 -9.14
N LEU A 414 -1.73 -14.97 -7.98
CA LEU A 414 -1.12 -14.34 -6.83
C LEU A 414 -0.60 -15.31 -5.77
N SER A 415 -0.71 -16.61 -5.98
CA SER A 415 -0.14 -17.61 -5.06
C SER A 415 1.39 -17.61 -5.09
N ILE A 416 2.03 -18.31 -4.18
CA ILE A 416 3.48 -18.50 -4.18
C ILE A 416 3.87 -19.56 -5.22
N THR A 417 3.21 -20.71 -5.21
CA THR A 417 3.61 -21.90 -5.99
C THR A 417 3.12 -21.88 -7.44
N GLN A 418 1.99 -21.24 -7.73
CA GLN A 418 1.39 -21.15 -9.07
C GLN A 418 1.43 -19.72 -9.63
N ARG A 419 2.33 -18.92 -9.09
CA ARG A 419 2.40 -17.48 -9.34
C ARG A 419 2.63 -17.15 -10.81
N ARG A 420 1.77 -16.25 -11.35
CA ARG A 420 1.85 -15.73 -12.73
C ARG A 420 1.55 -14.24 -12.73
N VAL A 421 2.57 -13.45 -12.44
CA VAL A 421 2.48 -11.98 -12.44
C VAL A 421 3.43 -11.39 -13.47
N GLU A 422 2.98 -10.37 -14.18
CA GLU A 422 3.87 -9.61 -15.07
C GLU A 422 4.79 -8.73 -14.20
N PRO A 423 6.12 -8.76 -14.40
CA PRO A 423 7.04 -7.91 -13.65
C PRO A 423 6.79 -6.42 -13.89
N GLU A 424 6.92 -5.60 -12.85
CA GLU A 424 6.88 -4.15 -12.98
C GLU A 424 8.19 -3.63 -13.56
N LYS A 425 8.14 -2.87 -14.65
CA LYS A 425 9.31 -2.28 -15.30
C LYS A 425 9.48 -0.80 -15.02
N LEU A 426 8.39 -0.09 -14.71
CA LEU A 426 8.44 1.30 -14.28
C LEU A 426 8.54 1.35 -12.76
N ILE A 427 9.69 0.95 -12.23
CA ILE A 427 9.99 1.01 -10.80
C ILE A 427 10.49 2.42 -10.49
N ILE A 428 9.77 3.10 -9.63
CA ILE A 428 10.02 4.49 -9.26
C ILE A 428 10.20 4.58 -7.76
#